data_24f489f90d66089d52e239690daee236
#
_entry.id   24f489f90d66089d52e239690daee236
#
_cell.length_a   1.000
_cell.length_b   1.000
_cell.length_c   1.000
_cell.angle_alpha   90.00
_cell.angle_beta   90.00
_cell.angle_gamma   90.00
#
_symmetry.space_group_name_H-M   'P 1'
#
loop_
_entity.id
_entity.type
_entity.pdbx_description
1 polymer ?
#
loop_
_entity_poly.entity_id
_entity_poly.type
_entity_poly.pdbx_seq_one_letter_code
_entity_poly.pdbx_strand_id
1 'polypeptide(L)'
;MENNNDKNILSKNLRETREFEKEILYISFIDKNSKIVVGMINEILEIYSSDLNQKFITIKNQPSSFFTEISGKVSDDNNIKRIKLLCCSYTYIIKIFEIKIINDKLGFNLLYSFHPKESRNEISKAIELNNNNKNIVSIDENNIIIYEFIEDNYYEYQKIHVEGANDILNLSNGLFCVSLKNKGIIQFYETLNFELINEINHIETYGCNDYMCKLNEKFLFIGGFDYISIIDINFMQLNTKLELYKYKERITCTCSVIDENILIVGTKYKNIDDDFFYDIVIYELDEYNNLNIIKRFNKVHDKIINAIIYNSGNIISCSEDKKIKILKIK
;
A
#
# COMPACT_ATOMS: atom_id res chain seq x y z
N MET A 1 17.33 6.44 -30.18
CA MET A 1 17.42 4.99 -30.52
C MET A 1 16.95 4.21 -29.31
N GLU A 2 15.72 3.70 -29.34
CA GLU A 2 15.24 2.81 -28.27
C GLU A 2 16.13 1.57 -28.26
N ASN A 3 16.71 1.28 -27.08
CA ASN A 3 17.53 0.11 -26.93
C ASN A 3 16.66 -1.15 -27.12
N ASN A 4 16.84 -1.86 -28.22
CA ASN A 4 16.16 -3.13 -28.50
C ASN A 4 16.34 -4.17 -27.39
N ASN A 5 17.36 -4.01 -26.53
CA ASN A 5 17.60 -4.87 -25.38
C ASN A 5 16.50 -4.73 -24.29
N ASP A 6 15.95 -3.53 -24.05
CA ASP A 6 14.96 -3.31 -22.98
C ASP A 6 13.61 -3.97 -23.29
N LYS A 7 13.19 -3.95 -24.57
CA LYS A 7 11.97 -4.68 -25.00
C LYS A 7 12.10 -6.18 -24.83
N ASN A 8 13.31 -6.72 -25.05
CA ASN A 8 13.59 -8.14 -24.88
C ASN A 8 13.60 -8.60 -23.41
N ILE A 9 14.04 -7.74 -22.48
CA ILE A 9 14.07 -8.06 -21.05
C ILE A 9 12.65 -8.09 -20.49
N LEU A 10 11.81 -7.12 -20.84
CA LEU A 10 10.43 -7.08 -20.37
C LEU A 10 9.63 -8.26 -20.91
N SER A 11 9.74 -8.59 -22.21
CA SER A 11 9.01 -9.70 -22.83
C SER A 11 9.37 -11.08 -22.23
N LYS A 12 10.62 -11.29 -21.81
CA LYS A 12 11.06 -12.53 -21.16
C LYS A 12 10.55 -12.69 -19.73
N ASN A 13 10.28 -11.58 -19.04
CA ASN A 13 9.87 -11.59 -17.63
C ASN A 13 8.36 -11.39 -17.46
N LEU A 14 7.67 -10.84 -18.47
CA LEU A 14 6.23 -10.67 -18.46
C LEU A 14 5.56 -12.04 -18.61
N ARG A 15 4.84 -12.48 -17.59
CA ARG A 15 4.09 -13.73 -17.59
C ARG A 15 2.68 -13.56 -18.12
N GLU A 16 2.03 -12.52 -17.68
CA GLU A 16 0.62 -12.32 -17.95
C GLU A 16 0.27 -10.82 -17.91
N THR A 17 -0.68 -10.43 -18.76
CA THR A 17 -1.33 -9.12 -18.72
C THR A 17 -2.82 -9.35 -18.73
N ARG A 18 -3.52 -8.82 -17.73
CA ARG A 18 -4.98 -8.83 -17.69
C ARG A 18 -5.51 -7.42 -17.84
N GLU A 19 -6.42 -7.23 -18.78
CA GLU A 19 -7.10 -5.97 -19.02
C GLU A 19 -8.43 -5.91 -18.29
N PHE A 20 -8.78 -4.73 -17.79
CA PHE A 20 -10.00 -4.42 -17.06
C PHE A 20 -10.78 -3.31 -17.78
N GLU A 21 -12.06 -3.23 -17.55
CA GLU A 21 -12.88 -2.16 -18.14
C GLU A 21 -12.61 -0.80 -17.50
N LYS A 22 -12.18 -0.77 -16.25
CA LYS A 22 -11.99 0.42 -15.42
C LYS A 22 -10.53 0.57 -14.97
N GLU A 23 -10.14 1.80 -14.65
CA GLU A 23 -8.86 2.06 -14.00
C GLU A 23 -8.78 1.36 -12.65
N ILE A 24 -7.60 0.81 -12.34
CA ILE A 24 -7.38 0.03 -11.13
C ILE A 24 -6.70 0.95 -10.12
N LEU A 25 -7.30 1.11 -8.95
CA LEU A 25 -6.82 1.98 -7.89
C LEU A 25 -5.87 1.27 -6.94
N TYR A 26 -6.16 0.01 -6.62
CA TYR A 26 -5.38 -0.74 -5.63
C TYR A 26 -5.51 -2.25 -5.84
N ILE A 27 -4.48 -2.99 -5.42
CA ILE A 27 -4.49 -4.45 -5.34
C ILE A 27 -3.90 -4.89 -4.00
N SER A 28 -4.40 -5.98 -3.44
CA SER A 28 -3.86 -6.59 -2.24
C SER A 28 -4.07 -8.10 -2.25
N PHE A 29 -3.18 -8.81 -1.58
CA PHE A 29 -3.40 -10.22 -1.28
C PHE A 29 -4.32 -10.38 -0.08
N ILE A 30 -5.11 -11.45 -0.13
CA ILE A 30 -5.86 -11.97 1.01
C ILE A 30 -5.68 -13.49 1.06
N ASP A 31 -6.11 -14.09 2.18
CA ASP A 31 -6.11 -15.54 2.31
C ASP A 31 -4.72 -16.15 2.16
N LYS A 32 -3.75 -15.66 2.92
CA LYS A 32 -2.34 -16.12 2.84
C LYS A 32 -1.80 -16.11 1.39
N ASN A 33 -2.06 -15.04 0.67
CA ASN A 33 -1.67 -14.83 -0.72
C ASN A 33 -2.30 -15.78 -1.75
N SER A 34 -3.36 -16.50 -1.39
CA SER A 34 -4.07 -17.39 -2.36
C SER A 34 -5.02 -16.64 -3.26
N LYS A 35 -5.44 -15.43 -2.88
CA LYS A 35 -6.39 -14.59 -3.63
C LYS A 35 -5.94 -13.15 -3.71
N ILE A 36 -6.34 -12.47 -4.77
CA ILE A 36 -6.10 -11.04 -5.02
C ILE A 36 -7.43 -10.31 -5.02
N VAL A 37 -7.50 -9.23 -4.24
CA VAL A 37 -8.57 -8.25 -4.33
C VAL A 37 -8.11 -7.12 -5.23
N VAL A 38 -8.97 -6.70 -6.15
CA VAL A 38 -8.74 -5.61 -7.10
C VAL A 38 -9.78 -4.52 -6.85
N GLY A 39 -9.32 -3.34 -6.49
CA GLY A 39 -10.15 -2.15 -6.35
C GLY A 39 -10.07 -1.28 -7.59
N MET A 40 -11.21 -0.87 -8.11
CA MET A 40 -11.31 -0.05 -9.32
C MET A 40 -12.10 1.24 -9.06
N ILE A 41 -11.95 2.22 -9.93
CA ILE A 41 -12.79 3.43 -9.92
C ILE A 41 -14.28 3.07 -9.96
N ASN A 42 -15.13 3.98 -9.50
CA ASN A 42 -16.58 3.78 -9.37
C ASN A 42 -16.97 2.69 -8.35
N GLU A 43 -16.16 2.55 -7.29
CA GLU A 43 -16.47 1.71 -6.13
C GLU A 43 -16.73 0.23 -6.49
N ILE A 44 -15.88 -0.34 -7.33
CA ILE A 44 -15.93 -1.75 -7.71
C ILE A 44 -14.78 -2.50 -7.05
N LEU A 45 -15.12 -3.60 -6.37
CA LEU A 45 -14.16 -4.58 -5.85
C LEU A 45 -14.35 -5.91 -6.58
N GLU A 46 -13.28 -6.53 -7.00
CA GLU A 46 -13.29 -7.88 -7.57
C GLU A 46 -12.28 -8.77 -6.85
N ILE A 47 -12.61 -10.04 -6.68
CA ILE A 47 -11.71 -11.02 -6.05
C ILE A 47 -11.38 -12.09 -7.08
N TYR A 48 -10.07 -12.36 -7.19
CA TYR A 48 -9.48 -13.31 -8.14
C TYR A 48 -8.61 -14.36 -7.43
N SER A 49 -8.31 -15.45 -8.14
CA SER A 49 -7.19 -16.33 -7.80
C SER A 49 -5.86 -15.56 -7.88
N SER A 50 -4.82 -16.03 -7.19
CA SER A 50 -3.51 -15.36 -7.15
C SER A 50 -2.80 -15.29 -8.51
N ASP A 51 -3.22 -16.12 -9.46
CA ASP A 51 -2.75 -16.12 -10.85
C ASP A 51 -3.67 -15.31 -11.78
N LEU A 52 -4.71 -14.66 -11.27
CA LEU A 52 -5.73 -13.87 -11.97
C LEU A 52 -6.58 -14.67 -12.98
N ASN A 53 -6.46 -15.98 -13.05
CA ASN A 53 -7.17 -16.79 -14.06
C ASN A 53 -8.65 -16.95 -13.74
N GLN A 54 -9.00 -17.01 -12.46
CA GLN A 54 -10.37 -17.19 -12.01
C GLN A 54 -10.87 -15.96 -11.26
N LYS A 55 -11.98 -15.37 -11.71
CA LYS A 55 -12.75 -14.38 -10.96
C LYS A 55 -13.80 -15.07 -10.11
N PHE A 56 -13.79 -14.80 -8.80
CA PHE A 56 -14.74 -15.38 -7.85
C PHE A 56 -15.98 -14.50 -7.65
N ILE A 57 -15.79 -13.19 -7.50
CA ILE A 57 -16.88 -12.27 -7.18
C ILE A 57 -16.61 -10.85 -7.69
N THR A 58 -17.68 -10.13 -8.04
CA THR A 58 -17.68 -8.68 -8.29
C THR A 58 -18.66 -8.02 -7.32
N ILE A 59 -18.21 -6.99 -6.61
CA ILE A 59 -18.96 -6.25 -5.61
C ILE A 59 -18.99 -4.79 -6.03
N LYS A 60 -20.18 -4.21 -6.16
CA LYS A 60 -20.37 -2.81 -6.59
C LYS A 60 -20.75 -1.92 -5.41
N ASN A 61 -20.52 -0.61 -5.55
CA ASN A 61 -20.85 0.42 -4.58
C ASN A 61 -20.12 0.20 -3.21
N GLN A 62 -18.85 -0.20 -3.28
CA GLN A 62 -18.03 -0.41 -2.08
C GLN A 62 -16.74 0.38 -2.17
N PRO A 63 -16.18 0.85 -1.02
CA PRO A 63 -14.91 1.53 -0.98
C PRO A 63 -13.82 0.70 -1.66
N SER A 64 -13.08 1.29 -2.58
CA SER A 64 -12.16 0.56 -3.47
C SER A 64 -10.78 1.19 -3.62
N SER A 65 -10.52 2.34 -2.95
CA SER A 65 -9.24 3.04 -3.09
C SER A 65 -8.12 2.43 -2.25
N PHE A 66 -8.47 1.87 -1.11
CA PHE A 66 -7.55 1.13 -0.25
C PHE A 66 -8.30 0.02 0.50
N PHE A 67 -7.67 -1.14 0.62
CA PHE A 67 -8.19 -2.25 1.42
C PHE A 67 -7.05 -3.13 1.92
N THR A 68 -7.25 -3.75 3.08
CA THR A 68 -6.29 -4.65 3.70
C THR A 68 -7.01 -5.75 4.48
N GLU A 69 -6.40 -6.92 4.54
CA GLU A 69 -6.84 -7.98 5.45
C GLU A 69 -6.53 -7.54 6.88
N ILE A 70 -7.51 -7.65 7.77
CA ILE A 70 -7.34 -7.34 9.18
C ILE A 70 -7.46 -8.59 10.04
N SER A 71 -6.87 -8.52 11.24
CA SER A 71 -6.88 -9.65 12.15
C SER A 71 -8.31 -10.02 12.56
N GLY A 72 -8.70 -11.22 12.31
CA GLY A 72 -9.93 -11.83 12.78
C GLY A 72 -9.63 -13.24 13.27
N LYS A 73 -10.28 -13.69 14.36
CA LYS A 73 -10.24 -15.11 14.65
C LYS A 73 -10.83 -15.84 13.44
N VAL A 74 -9.97 -16.48 12.67
CA VAL A 74 -10.39 -17.51 11.74
C VAL A 74 -10.88 -18.65 12.64
N SER A 75 -12.17 -18.71 12.89
CA SER A 75 -12.75 -19.93 13.43
C SER A 75 -12.77 -20.93 12.27
N ASP A 76 -11.80 -21.81 12.24
CA ASP A 76 -11.81 -22.99 11.38
C ASP A 76 -12.90 -23.96 11.86
N ASP A 77 -14.13 -23.49 11.90
CA ASP A 77 -15.28 -24.34 12.13
C ASP A 77 -15.65 -25.03 10.82
N ASN A 78 -15.29 -26.31 10.73
CA ASN A 78 -15.82 -27.24 9.73
C ASN A 78 -15.77 -26.76 8.28
N ASN A 79 -14.56 -26.53 7.71
CA ASN A 79 -14.34 -26.15 6.33
C ASN A 79 -14.83 -24.73 5.94
N ILE A 80 -15.12 -23.86 6.89
CA ILE A 80 -15.48 -22.46 6.61
C ILE A 80 -14.32 -21.57 7.00
N LYS A 81 -13.65 -20.98 6.02
CA LYS A 81 -12.65 -19.96 6.25
C LYS A 81 -13.28 -18.58 6.24
N ARG A 82 -12.95 -17.73 7.19
CA ARG A 82 -13.46 -16.36 7.31
C ARG A 82 -12.31 -15.36 7.31
N ILE A 83 -12.40 -14.36 6.46
CA ILE A 83 -11.41 -13.28 6.33
C ILE A 83 -12.14 -11.96 6.55
N LYS A 84 -11.55 -11.05 7.30
CA LYS A 84 -12.04 -9.69 7.43
C LYS A 84 -11.26 -8.77 6.52
N LEU A 85 -11.95 -7.96 5.74
CA LEU A 85 -11.39 -6.97 4.83
C LEU A 85 -11.82 -5.58 5.27
N LEU A 86 -10.86 -4.76 5.67
CA LEU A 86 -11.03 -3.34 5.92
C LEU A 86 -10.92 -2.59 4.60
N CYS A 87 -11.89 -1.77 4.28
CA CYS A 87 -11.94 -0.99 3.04
C CYS A 87 -12.22 0.48 3.34
N CYS A 88 -11.50 1.36 2.66
CA CYS A 88 -11.82 2.79 2.60
C CYS A 88 -11.71 3.30 1.16
N SER A 89 -12.29 4.45 0.90
CA SER A 89 -12.20 5.14 -0.39
C SER A 89 -12.10 6.64 -0.17
N TYR A 90 -12.04 7.40 -1.24
CA TYR A 90 -12.15 8.87 -1.24
C TYR A 90 -13.50 9.38 -0.70
N THR A 91 -14.30 8.50 -0.11
CA THR A 91 -15.42 8.85 0.74
C THR A 91 -14.98 8.85 2.20
N TYR A 92 -15.76 9.50 3.06
CA TYR A 92 -15.51 9.52 4.51
C TYR A 92 -15.96 8.24 5.23
N ILE A 93 -16.26 7.15 4.51
CA ILE A 93 -16.80 5.91 5.06
C ILE A 93 -15.73 4.83 5.08
N ILE A 94 -15.58 4.17 6.23
CA ILE A 94 -14.79 2.96 6.40
C ILE A 94 -15.77 1.79 6.54
N LYS A 95 -15.49 0.69 5.83
CA LYS A 95 -16.28 -0.53 5.90
C LYS A 95 -15.40 -1.72 6.22
N ILE A 96 -15.94 -2.65 7.01
CA ILE A 96 -15.32 -3.94 7.28
C ILE A 96 -16.26 -5.02 6.76
N PHE A 97 -15.73 -5.87 5.90
CA PHE A 97 -16.44 -6.99 5.31
C PHE A 97 -15.92 -8.31 5.84
N GLU A 98 -16.81 -9.29 5.93
CA GLU A 98 -16.45 -10.69 6.10
C GLU A 98 -16.53 -11.40 4.75
N ILE A 99 -15.43 -12.04 4.37
CA ILE A 99 -15.37 -12.94 3.23
C ILE A 99 -15.41 -14.37 3.77
N LYS A 100 -16.44 -15.11 3.45
CA LYS A 100 -16.57 -16.54 3.79
C LYS A 100 -16.18 -17.38 2.60
N ILE A 101 -15.30 -18.35 2.83
CA ILE A 101 -14.86 -19.29 1.81
C ILE A 101 -15.34 -20.68 2.23
N ILE A 102 -16.25 -21.26 1.44
CA ILE A 102 -16.84 -22.59 1.67
C ILE A 102 -16.73 -23.37 0.36
N ASN A 103 -15.94 -24.45 0.34
CA ASN A 103 -15.74 -25.26 -0.87
C ASN A 103 -15.45 -24.39 -2.12
N ASP A 104 -14.49 -23.46 -2.02
CA ASP A 104 -14.09 -22.50 -3.04
C ASP A 104 -15.16 -21.50 -3.50
N LYS A 105 -16.32 -21.49 -2.87
CA LYS A 105 -17.34 -20.45 -3.07
C LYS A 105 -17.12 -19.32 -2.08
N LEU A 106 -17.17 -18.08 -2.58
CA LEU A 106 -17.03 -16.88 -1.74
C LEU A 106 -18.41 -16.29 -1.42
N GLY A 107 -18.65 -16.08 -0.12
CA GLY A 107 -19.71 -15.23 0.39
C GLY A 107 -19.10 -13.90 0.86
N PHE A 108 -19.85 -12.81 0.75
CA PHE A 108 -19.40 -11.47 1.11
C PHE A 108 -20.49 -10.77 1.91
N ASN A 109 -20.17 -10.37 3.15
CA ASN A 109 -21.10 -9.73 4.04
C ASN A 109 -20.47 -8.46 4.63
N LEU A 110 -21.25 -7.36 4.67
CA LEU A 110 -20.86 -6.17 5.44
C LEU A 110 -21.02 -6.50 6.93
N LEU A 111 -19.94 -6.30 7.70
CA LEU A 111 -19.96 -6.40 9.15
C LEU A 111 -20.18 -5.04 9.80
N TYR A 112 -19.36 -4.06 9.43
CA TYR A 112 -19.35 -2.74 10.03
C TYR A 112 -19.25 -1.65 8.98
N SER A 113 -19.88 -0.50 9.25
CA SER A 113 -19.76 0.72 8.47
C SER A 113 -19.76 1.91 9.42
N PHE A 114 -18.69 2.68 9.40
CA PHE A 114 -18.50 3.80 10.31
C PHE A 114 -17.77 4.96 9.63
N HIS A 115 -17.81 6.12 10.23
CA HIS A 115 -17.22 7.35 9.70
C HIS A 115 -16.84 8.29 10.85
N PRO A 116 -15.97 9.29 10.63
CA PRO A 116 -15.67 10.33 11.59
C PRO A 116 -16.94 11.11 11.97
N LYS A 117 -17.06 11.49 13.25
CA LYS A 117 -18.24 12.22 13.75
C LYS A 117 -18.41 13.59 13.10
N GLU A 118 -17.31 14.32 12.90
CA GLU A 118 -17.34 15.73 12.50
C GLU A 118 -16.64 16.02 11.17
N SER A 119 -15.90 15.06 10.60
CA SER A 119 -15.16 15.23 9.35
C SER A 119 -15.93 14.61 8.20
N ARG A 120 -16.02 15.34 7.08
CA ARG A 120 -16.47 14.82 5.79
C ARG A 120 -15.32 14.78 4.78
N ASN A 121 -14.08 14.84 5.29
CA ASN A 121 -12.90 14.72 4.44
C ASN A 121 -12.74 13.30 3.93
N GLU A 122 -12.17 13.19 2.76
CA GLU A 122 -11.85 11.91 2.15
C GLU A 122 -10.82 11.15 3.00
N ILE A 123 -11.13 9.87 3.31
CA ILE A 123 -10.20 8.99 4.02
C ILE A 123 -9.23 8.41 2.99
N SER A 124 -7.97 8.77 3.11
CA SER A 124 -6.94 8.28 2.19
C SER A 124 -6.52 6.84 2.50
N LYS A 125 -6.41 6.50 3.79
CA LYS A 125 -6.00 5.16 4.24
C LYS A 125 -6.52 4.84 5.64
N ALA A 126 -6.74 3.56 5.90
CA ALA A 126 -7.09 3.06 7.23
C ALA A 126 -6.37 1.72 7.48
N ILE A 127 -5.90 1.51 8.72
CA ILE A 127 -5.20 0.29 9.14
C ILE A 127 -5.73 -0.20 10.49
N GLU A 128 -5.61 -1.49 10.77
CA GLU A 128 -5.78 -2.04 12.11
C GLU A 128 -4.44 -1.99 12.84
N LEU A 129 -4.41 -1.50 14.08
CA LEU A 129 -3.20 -1.46 14.88
C LEU A 129 -2.90 -2.83 15.51
N ASN A 130 -1.61 -3.16 15.63
CA ASN A 130 -1.13 -4.35 16.33
C ASN A 130 -1.15 -4.13 17.86
N ASN A 131 -2.30 -3.78 18.41
CA ASN A 131 -2.50 -3.66 19.85
C ASN A 131 -3.59 -4.61 20.34
N ASN A 132 -3.70 -4.74 21.67
CA ASN A 132 -4.68 -5.67 22.27
C ASN A 132 -6.13 -5.32 21.95
N ASN A 133 -6.42 -4.06 21.74
CA ASN A 133 -7.76 -3.53 21.48
C ASN A 133 -8.15 -3.60 19.99
N LYS A 134 -7.18 -3.89 19.09
CA LYS A 134 -7.41 -3.93 17.64
C LYS A 134 -8.06 -2.66 17.11
N ASN A 135 -7.58 -1.52 17.62
CA ASN A 135 -8.04 -0.22 17.17
C ASN A 135 -7.82 -0.05 15.67
N ILE A 136 -8.74 0.63 15.02
CA ILE A 136 -8.55 1.08 13.64
C ILE A 136 -8.10 2.54 13.67
N VAL A 137 -7.08 2.84 12.88
CA VAL A 137 -6.64 4.22 12.66
C VAL A 137 -6.83 4.55 11.19
N SER A 138 -7.48 5.67 10.93
CA SER A 138 -7.58 6.24 9.59
C SER A 138 -6.93 7.61 9.52
N ILE A 139 -6.57 8.02 8.32
CA ILE A 139 -6.09 9.37 8.04
C ILE A 139 -6.96 10.03 6.98
N ASP A 140 -7.29 11.28 7.22
CA ASP A 140 -7.72 12.24 6.22
C ASP A 140 -6.63 13.32 6.04
N GLU A 141 -6.83 14.30 5.17
CA GLU A 141 -5.82 15.34 4.88
C GLU A 141 -5.36 16.13 6.12
N ASN A 142 -6.19 16.22 7.15
CA ASN A 142 -5.94 17.09 8.30
C ASN A 142 -5.99 16.37 9.66
N ASN A 143 -6.24 15.06 9.66
CA ASN A 143 -6.44 14.35 10.91
C ASN A 143 -5.96 12.90 10.86
N ILE A 144 -5.54 12.43 12.03
CA ILE A 144 -5.46 11.01 12.38
C ILE A 144 -6.67 10.72 13.26
N ILE A 145 -7.46 9.71 12.92
CA ILE A 145 -8.70 9.38 13.61
C ILE A 145 -8.63 7.94 14.08
N ILE A 146 -8.78 7.75 15.39
CA ILE A 146 -8.69 6.48 16.07
C ILE A 146 -10.09 5.98 16.38
N TYR A 147 -10.39 4.73 16.04
CA TYR A 147 -11.64 4.05 16.36
C TYR A 147 -11.38 2.88 17.28
N GLU A 148 -12.20 2.78 18.31
CA GLU A 148 -12.21 1.66 19.25
C GLU A 148 -13.43 0.79 19.03
N PHE A 149 -13.24 -0.53 19.20
CA PHE A 149 -14.32 -1.50 19.10
C PHE A 149 -15.00 -1.69 20.45
N ILE A 150 -16.24 -1.20 20.57
CA ILE A 150 -17.03 -1.21 21.79
C ILE A 150 -18.43 -1.76 21.46
N GLU A 151 -18.96 -2.69 22.25
CA GLU A 151 -20.33 -3.20 22.12
C GLU A 151 -20.72 -3.56 20.68
N ASP A 152 -19.86 -4.36 20.04
CA ASP A 152 -20.05 -4.85 18.66
C ASP A 152 -20.10 -3.78 17.57
N ASN A 153 -19.49 -2.59 17.79
CA ASN A 153 -19.32 -1.58 16.77
C ASN A 153 -18.04 -0.76 16.94
N TYR A 154 -17.64 -0.03 15.89
CA TYR A 154 -16.51 0.90 15.94
C TYR A 154 -17.00 2.32 16.20
N TYR A 155 -16.40 2.97 17.21
CA TYR A 155 -16.68 4.36 17.59
C TYR A 155 -15.41 5.18 17.53
N GLU A 156 -15.53 6.43 17.07
CA GLU A 156 -14.44 7.40 17.16
C GLU A 156 -14.07 7.64 18.62
N TYR A 157 -12.86 7.21 18.96
CA TYR A 157 -12.29 7.34 20.31
C TYR A 157 -11.51 8.64 20.45
N GLN A 158 -10.64 8.95 19.48
CA GLN A 158 -9.75 10.10 19.51
C GLN A 158 -9.53 10.64 18.10
N LYS A 159 -9.35 11.95 18.02
CA LYS A 159 -8.98 12.67 16.81
C LYS A 159 -7.78 13.56 17.10
N ILE A 160 -6.71 13.38 16.31
CA ILE A 160 -5.48 14.16 16.41
C ILE A 160 -5.41 15.02 15.16
N HIS A 161 -5.32 16.34 15.35
CA HIS A 161 -5.17 17.26 14.23
C HIS A 161 -3.74 17.24 13.71
N VAL A 162 -3.57 16.85 12.44
CA VAL A 162 -2.28 16.72 11.76
C VAL A 162 -2.45 17.12 10.30
N GLU A 163 -2.03 18.33 9.97
CA GLU A 163 -2.17 18.85 8.62
C GLU A 163 -1.24 18.13 7.62
N GLY A 164 -1.82 17.63 6.52
CA GLY A 164 -1.11 16.99 5.44
C GLY A 164 -0.87 15.50 5.67
N ALA A 165 -1.62 14.81 6.54
CA ALA A 165 -1.50 13.37 6.69
C ALA A 165 -1.73 12.66 5.34
N ASN A 166 -0.77 11.82 4.91
CA ASN A 166 -0.75 11.24 3.58
C ASN A 166 -0.68 9.71 3.56
N ASP A 167 0.20 9.12 4.32
CA ASP A 167 0.33 7.67 4.44
C ASP A 167 0.46 7.27 5.91
N ILE A 168 -0.03 6.08 6.25
CA ILE A 168 0.02 5.52 7.60
C ILE A 168 0.49 4.08 7.55
N LEU A 169 1.38 3.71 8.47
CA LEU A 169 1.94 2.39 8.54
C LEU A 169 2.04 1.90 9.99
N ASN A 170 1.64 0.66 10.21
CA ASN A 170 1.82 -0.03 11.47
C ASN A 170 3.26 -0.56 11.59
N LEU A 171 3.93 -0.26 12.69
CA LEU A 171 5.28 -0.70 12.96
C LEU A 171 5.28 -1.83 14.01
N SER A 172 6.41 -2.50 14.15
CA SER A 172 6.67 -3.36 15.29
C SER A 172 6.81 -2.53 16.58
N ASN A 173 6.82 -3.21 17.74
CA ASN A 173 7.08 -2.58 19.05
C ASN A 173 6.03 -1.59 19.55
N GLY A 174 4.77 -1.74 19.14
CA GLY A 174 3.69 -0.90 19.65
C GLY A 174 3.69 0.53 19.10
N LEU A 175 4.20 0.72 17.90
CA LEU A 175 4.27 2.00 17.21
C LEU A 175 3.50 1.97 15.89
N PHE A 176 3.03 3.14 15.48
CA PHE A 176 2.66 3.42 14.09
C PHE A 176 3.26 4.75 13.65
N CYS A 177 3.40 4.95 12.36
CA CYS A 177 3.91 6.21 11.83
C CYS A 177 2.99 6.79 10.75
N VAL A 178 3.06 8.11 10.60
CA VAL A 178 2.30 8.88 9.60
C VAL A 178 3.25 9.79 8.85
N SER A 179 3.21 9.76 7.52
CA SER A 179 3.90 10.75 6.69
C SER A 179 3.05 11.98 6.45
N LEU A 180 3.68 13.14 6.43
CA LEU A 180 3.01 14.41 6.19
C LEU A 180 3.34 14.94 4.80
N LYS A 181 2.31 15.01 3.94
CA LYS A 181 2.41 15.54 2.59
C LYS A 181 2.97 16.97 2.58
N ASN A 182 3.85 17.24 1.63
CA ASN A 182 4.45 18.56 1.42
C ASN A 182 5.35 19.09 2.55
N LYS A 183 5.57 18.32 3.61
CA LYS A 183 6.39 18.74 4.75
C LYS A 183 7.69 17.96 4.87
N GLY A 184 7.76 16.77 4.25
CA GLY A 184 8.89 15.85 4.40
C GLY A 184 9.08 15.41 5.85
N ILE A 185 7.98 15.25 6.58
CA ILE A 185 7.96 14.92 8.00
C ILE A 185 7.35 13.54 8.18
N ILE A 186 7.92 12.76 9.09
CA ILE A 186 7.36 11.53 9.60
C ILE A 186 7.14 11.68 11.08
N GLN A 187 5.94 11.39 11.53
CA GLN A 187 5.55 11.37 12.94
C GLN A 187 5.37 9.94 13.42
N PHE A 188 5.89 9.63 14.61
CA PHE A 188 5.79 8.33 15.27
C PHE A 188 4.91 8.42 16.50
N TYR A 189 3.96 7.49 16.61
CA TYR A 189 2.96 7.45 17.67
C TYR A 189 2.98 6.11 18.38
N GLU A 190 2.72 6.12 19.69
CA GLU A 190 2.40 4.90 20.45
C GLU A 190 1.01 4.35 20.10
N THR A 191 0.88 3.01 20.06
CA THR A 191 -0.42 2.37 19.79
C THR A 191 -1.31 2.24 21.03
N LEU A 192 -0.79 2.50 22.24
CA LEU A 192 -1.55 2.37 23.48
C LEU A 192 -2.30 3.64 23.87
N ASN A 193 -1.63 4.77 23.84
CA ASN A 193 -2.16 6.06 24.25
C ASN A 193 -2.25 7.08 23.12
N PHE A 194 -1.75 6.71 21.92
CA PHE A 194 -1.75 7.53 20.71
C PHE A 194 -0.97 8.85 20.85
N GLU A 195 0.00 8.89 21.76
CA GLU A 195 0.87 10.04 21.94
C GLU A 195 1.96 10.10 20.87
N LEU A 196 2.27 11.30 20.42
CA LEU A 196 3.39 11.58 19.53
C LEU A 196 4.71 11.38 20.32
N ILE A 197 5.53 10.41 19.88
CA ILE A 197 6.80 10.09 20.53
C ILE A 197 7.95 10.84 19.88
N ASN A 198 7.96 10.89 18.54
CA ASN A 198 9.05 11.51 17.81
C ASN A 198 8.58 12.02 16.44
N GLU A 199 9.33 13.00 15.93
CA GLU A 199 9.13 13.56 14.61
C GLU A 199 10.48 13.66 13.90
N ILE A 200 10.53 13.23 12.64
CA ILE A 200 11.73 13.29 11.81
C ILE A 200 11.47 14.15 10.60
N ASN A 201 12.28 15.17 10.43
CA ASN A 201 12.38 15.91 9.17
C ASN A 201 13.37 15.18 8.27
N HIS A 202 12.86 14.52 7.23
CA HIS A 202 13.72 13.74 6.32
C HIS A 202 14.02 14.49 5.01
N ILE A 203 13.28 15.55 4.68
CA ILE A 203 13.48 16.37 3.47
C ILE A 203 13.04 17.81 3.69
N GLU A 204 13.77 18.72 3.04
CA GLU A 204 13.48 20.17 3.04
C GLU A 204 12.63 20.63 1.83
N THR A 205 12.18 19.72 0.96
CA THR A 205 11.50 20.10 -0.30
C THR A 205 10.00 19.87 -0.25
N TYR A 206 9.25 20.87 -0.70
CA TYR A 206 7.80 20.87 -0.77
C TYR A 206 7.27 20.06 -1.98
N GLY A 207 6.14 19.40 -1.82
CA GLY A 207 5.29 19.08 -2.96
C GLY A 207 5.05 17.61 -3.28
N CYS A 208 5.21 16.64 -2.36
CA CYS A 208 5.11 15.23 -2.70
C CYS A 208 4.25 14.40 -1.76
N ASN A 209 3.58 13.41 -2.33
CA ASN A 209 3.04 12.30 -1.58
C ASN A 209 4.19 11.35 -1.26
N ASP A 210 4.39 11.06 0.00
CA ASP A 210 5.37 10.09 0.45
C ASP A 210 4.70 8.72 0.56
N TYR A 211 5.33 7.72 -0.04
CA TYR A 211 4.90 6.33 0.07
C TYR A 211 5.80 5.61 1.05
N MET A 212 5.20 4.91 2.00
CA MET A 212 5.93 4.21 3.04
C MET A 212 5.77 2.70 2.92
N CYS A 213 6.82 1.96 3.22
CA CYS A 213 6.71 0.54 3.55
C CYS A 213 7.78 0.13 4.56
N LYS A 214 7.46 -0.86 5.39
CA LYS A 214 8.43 -1.48 6.29
C LYS A 214 9.35 -2.36 5.46
N LEU A 215 10.65 -2.01 5.42
CA LEU A 215 11.64 -2.78 4.67
C LEU A 215 12.04 -4.06 5.40
N ASN A 216 12.23 -3.94 6.72
CA ASN A 216 12.40 -5.05 7.67
C ASN A 216 12.04 -4.56 9.09
N GLU A 217 12.33 -5.36 10.13
CA GLU A 217 12.00 -4.98 11.52
C GLU A 217 12.74 -3.73 12.01
N LYS A 218 13.85 -3.37 11.37
CA LYS A 218 14.70 -2.24 11.75
C LYS A 218 14.48 -1.01 10.90
N PHE A 219 14.12 -1.17 9.61
CA PHE A 219 14.12 -0.08 8.66
C PHE A 219 12.76 0.18 8.02
N LEU A 220 12.41 1.46 7.99
CA LEU A 220 11.29 2.03 7.24
C LEU A 220 11.83 2.70 5.98
N PHE A 221 11.23 2.37 4.85
CA PHE A 221 11.44 3.04 3.58
C PHE A 221 10.42 4.15 3.38
N ILE A 222 10.89 5.27 2.85
CA ILE A 222 10.04 6.38 2.44
C ILE A 222 10.51 6.86 1.08
N GLY A 223 9.59 6.91 0.13
CA GLY A 223 9.88 7.37 -1.22
C GLY A 223 8.86 8.41 -1.69
N GLY A 224 9.37 9.43 -2.33
CA GLY A 224 8.55 10.53 -2.86
C GLY A 224 9.07 11.03 -4.20
N PHE A 225 9.10 12.34 -4.37
CA PHE A 225 9.63 12.98 -5.56
C PHE A 225 11.13 13.21 -5.41
N ASP A 226 11.91 12.68 -6.36
CA ASP A 226 13.37 12.83 -6.45
C ASP A 226 14.19 12.26 -5.27
N TYR A 227 13.60 11.46 -4.37
CA TYR A 227 14.33 10.90 -3.25
C TYR A 227 13.79 9.57 -2.70
N ILE A 228 14.66 8.88 -2.02
CA ILE A 228 14.39 7.72 -1.16
C ILE A 228 15.07 7.96 0.18
N SER A 229 14.35 7.76 1.27
CA SER A 229 14.88 7.81 2.63
C SER A 229 14.70 6.48 3.33
N ILE A 230 15.74 6.06 4.07
CA ILE A 230 15.70 4.90 4.98
C ILE A 230 15.79 5.44 6.40
N ILE A 231 14.80 5.10 7.21
CA ILE A 231 14.74 5.48 8.63
C ILE A 231 14.97 4.26 9.49
N ASP A 232 15.85 4.37 10.48
CA ASP A 232 15.98 3.37 11.54
C ASP A 232 14.83 3.53 12.53
N ILE A 233 13.97 2.51 12.60
CA ILE A 233 12.77 2.51 13.44
C ILE A 233 13.13 2.49 14.92
N ASN A 234 14.21 1.80 15.32
CA ASN A 234 14.57 1.64 16.71
C ASN A 234 15.12 2.94 17.31
N PHE A 235 15.87 3.70 16.52
CA PHE A 235 16.43 4.98 16.92
C PHE A 235 15.58 6.17 16.48
N MET A 236 14.54 5.92 15.65
CA MET A 236 13.68 6.96 15.07
C MET A 236 14.49 8.10 14.46
N GLN A 237 15.43 7.76 13.58
CA GLN A 237 16.32 8.73 12.93
C GLN A 237 16.60 8.34 11.48
N LEU A 238 16.92 9.35 10.67
CA LEU A 238 17.32 9.15 9.29
C LEU A 238 18.65 8.37 9.24
N ASN A 239 18.63 7.22 8.56
CA ASN A 239 19.83 6.40 8.37
C ASN A 239 20.52 6.74 7.04
N THR A 240 19.78 6.73 5.96
CA THR A 240 20.30 6.97 4.60
C THR A 240 19.30 7.75 3.78
N LYS A 241 19.80 8.65 2.95
CA LYS A 241 19.03 9.37 1.93
C LYS A 241 19.67 9.17 0.57
N LEU A 242 18.89 8.70 -0.40
CA LEU A 242 19.29 8.56 -1.78
C LEU A 242 18.50 9.57 -2.63
N GLU A 243 19.24 10.45 -3.32
CA GLU A 243 18.64 11.43 -4.22
C GLU A 243 18.48 10.84 -5.62
N LEU A 244 17.27 10.96 -6.18
CA LEU A 244 16.93 10.48 -7.51
C LEU A 244 17.00 11.59 -8.58
N TYR A 245 17.56 12.74 -8.25
CA TYR A 245 17.61 13.95 -9.09
C TYR A 245 18.06 13.72 -10.53
N LYS A 246 18.93 12.74 -10.74
CA LYS A 246 19.50 12.47 -12.06
C LYS A 246 18.43 12.13 -13.12
N TYR A 247 17.28 11.63 -12.66
CA TYR A 247 16.22 11.11 -13.54
C TYR A 247 14.88 11.83 -13.38
N LYS A 248 14.73 12.79 -12.46
CA LYS A 248 13.43 13.39 -12.11
C LYS A 248 12.37 12.33 -11.89
N GLU A 249 12.76 11.29 -11.16
CA GLU A 249 11.87 10.15 -10.86
C GLU A 249 10.97 10.48 -9.69
N ARG A 250 9.72 10.05 -9.80
CA ARG A 250 8.75 10.08 -8.72
C ARG A 250 8.33 8.65 -8.37
N ILE A 251 8.38 8.31 -7.10
CA ILE A 251 7.79 7.06 -6.60
C ILE A 251 6.28 7.18 -6.66
N THR A 252 5.61 6.16 -7.16
CA THR A 252 4.15 6.11 -7.29
C THR A 252 3.50 5.07 -6.37
N CYS A 253 4.25 4.05 -5.99
CA CYS A 253 3.83 3.03 -5.02
C CYS A 253 5.02 2.21 -4.56
N THR A 254 4.85 1.47 -3.47
CA THR A 254 5.90 0.66 -2.85
C THR A 254 5.40 -0.71 -2.40
N CYS A 255 6.31 -1.69 -2.42
CA CYS A 255 6.14 -3.01 -1.83
C CYS A 255 7.49 -3.48 -1.31
N SER A 256 7.53 -4.17 -0.17
CA SER A 256 8.75 -4.77 0.38
C SER A 256 8.66 -6.29 0.45
N VAL A 257 9.82 -6.94 0.34
CA VAL A 257 10.01 -8.36 0.64
C VAL A 257 10.88 -8.43 1.89
N ILE A 258 10.23 -8.44 3.04
CA ILE A 258 10.84 -8.19 4.36
C ILE A 258 11.99 -9.18 4.65
N ASP A 259 11.79 -10.45 4.36
CA ASP A 259 12.80 -11.49 4.66
C ASP A 259 14.02 -11.43 3.73
N GLU A 260 13.94 -10.73 2.60
CA GLU A 260 14.99 -10.63 1.60
C GLU A 260 15.66 -9.23 1.57
N ASN A 261 15.26 -8.28 2.41
CA ASN A 261 15.67 -6.89 2.36
C ASN A 261 15.47 -6.22 0.98
N ILE A 262 14.48 -6.69 0.23
CA ILE A 262 14.17 -6.22 -1.11
C ILE A 262 13.05 -5.18 -1.04
N LEU A 263 13.23 -4.10 -1.77
CA LEU A 263 12.24 -3.07 -2.01
C LEU A 263 11.87 -3.02 -3.49
N ILE A 264 10.59 -3.03 -3.78
CA ILE A 264 10.06 -2.93 -5.14
C ILE A 264 9.26 -1.63 -5.21
N VAL A 265 9.59 -0.76 -6.15
CA VAL A 265 8.92 0.53 -6.30
C VAL A 265 8.39 0.71 -7.73
N GLY A 266 7.20 1.28 -7.83
CA GLY A 266 6.70 1.85 -9.06
C GLY A 266 7.21 3.27 -9.20
N THR A 267 7.71 3.63 -10.38
CA THR A 267 8.25 4.96 -10.63
C THR A 267 7.62 5.60 -11.86
N LYS A 268 7.59 6.93 -11.86
CA LYS A 268 7.23 7.77 -12.99
C LYS A 268 8.37 8.74 -13.25
N TYR A 269 8.86 8.80 -14.48
CA TYR A 269 9.85 9.80 -14.88
C TYR A 269 9.55 10.33 -16.29
N LYS A 270 10.18 11.46 -16.63
CA LYS A 270 10.06 12.12 -17.91
C LYS A 270 11.37 12.02 -18.66
N ASN A 271 11.34 11.57 -19.91
CA ASN A 271 12.54 11.52 -20.74
C ASN A 271 12.85 12.90 -21.37
N ILE A 272 13.89 12.95 -22.18
CA ILE A 272 14.34 14.17 -22.89
C ILE A 272 13.28 14.67 -23.88
N ASP A 273 12.48 13.78 -24.45
CA ASP A 273 11.42 14.08 -25.42
C ASP A 273 10.08 14.44 -24.77
N ASP A 274 10.09 14.63 -23.43
CA ASP A 274 8.90 14.95 -22.63
C ASP A 274 7.88 13.81 -22.47
N ASP A 275 8.21 12.57 -22.86
CA ASP A 275 7.38 11.41 -22.66
C ASP A 275 7.48 10.86 -21.22
N PHE A 276 6.35 10.45 -20.68
CA PHE A 276 6.31 9.79 -19.37
C PHE A 276 6.54 8.29 -19.49
N PHE A 277 7.36 7.77 -18.58
CA PHE A 277 7.62 6.34 -18.41
C PHE A 277 7.23 5.89 -17.03
N TYR A 278 6.75 4.65 -16.95
CA TYR A 278 6.27 4.03 -15.72
C TYR A 278 6.97 2.70 -15.57
N ASP A 279 8.00 2.70 -14.71
CA ASP A 279 8.91 1.59 -14.49
C ASP A 279 8.62 0.88 -13.17
N ILE A 280 9.15 -0.33 -13.04
CA ILE A 280 9.29 -1.00 -11.76
C ILE A 280 10.78 -1.17 -11.49
N VAL A 281 11.23 -0.66 -10.35
CA VAL A 281 12.63 -0.74 -9.90
C VAL A 281 12.72 -1.60 -8.66
N ILE A 282 13.69 -2.51 -8.65
CA ILE A 282 13.97 -3.38 -7.52
C ILE A 282 15.28 -2.93 -6.89
N TYR A 283 15.23 -2.67 -5.61
CA TYR A 283 16.39 -2.35 -4.78
C TYR A 283 16.64 -3.45 -3.76
N GLU A 284 17.88 -3.61 -3.39
CA GLU A 284 18.34 -4.45 -2.28
C GLU A 284 19.06 -3.57 -1.26
N LEU A 285 18.75 -3.78 0.02
CA LEU A 285 19.48 -3.17 1.11
C LEU A 285 20.66 -4.07 1.47
N ASP A 286 21.89 -3.58 1.26
CA ASP A 286 23.13 -4.31 1.57
C ASP A 286 23.44 -4.32 3.07
N GLU A 287 24.48 -5.05 3.45
CA GLU A 287 24.94 -5.16 4.85
C GLU A 287 25.43 -3.84 5.46
N TYR A 288 25.77 -2.86 4.63
CA TYR A 288 26.17 -1.50 5.04
C TYR A 288 25.00 -0.52 5.07
N ASN A 289 23.77 -1.00 4.86
CA ASN A 289 22.54 -0.22 4.75
C ASN A 289 22.49 0.73 3.53
N ASN A 290 23.22 0.41 2.46
CA ASN A 290 23.07 1.11 1.19
C ASN A 290 21.99 0.44 0.34
N LEU A 291 21.21 1.28 -0.34
CA LEU A 291 20.16 0.81 -1.24
C LEU A 291 20.71 0.73 -2.67
N ASN A 292 20.83 -0.47 -3.20
CA ASN A 292 21.38 -0.75 -4.51
C ASN A 292 20.31 -1.20 -5.50
N ILE A 293 20.31 -0.65 -6.72
CA ILE A 293 19.42 -1.14 -7.78
C ILE A 293 19.93 -2.49 -8.27
N ILE A 294 19.13 -3.53 -8.09
CA ILE A 294 19.44 -4.87 -8.62
C ILE A 294 18.74 -5.16 -9.94
N LYS A 295 17.58 -4.52 -10.20
CA LYS A 295 16.87 -4.69 -11.46
C LYS A 295 15.92 -3.53 -11.76
N ARG A 296 15.78 -3.19 -13.05
CA ARG A 296 14.77 -2.25 -13.54
C ARG A 296 14.00 -2.89 -14.69
N PHE A 297 12.68 -2.79 -14.62
CA PHE A 297 11.79 -3.12 -15.72
C PHE A 297 11.26 -1.83 -16.31
N ASN A 298 11.69 -1.49 -17.51
CA ASN A 298 11.33 -0.23 -18.17
C ASN A 298 9.96 -0.34 -18.85
N LYS A 299 9.20 0.75 -18.83
CA LYS A 299 7.91 0.87 -19.54
C LYS A 299 6.94 -0.28 -19.22
N VAL A 300 6.85 -0.63 -17.93
CA VAL A 300 5.95 -1.71 -17.50
C VAL A 300 4.51 -1.36 -17.79
N HIS A 301 4.12 -0.12 -17.55
CA HIS A 301 2.76 0.38 -17.77
C HIS A 301 2.76 1.63 -18.64
N ASP A 302 1.58 1.96 -19.20
CA ASP A 302 1.37 3.14 -20.04
C ASP A 302 0.89 4.35 -19.22
N LYS A 303 0.53 4.14 -17.94
CA LYS A 303 0.07 5.13 -16.97
C LYS A 303 0.62 4.84 -15.57
N ILE A 304 0.23 5.66 -14.59
CA ILE A 304 0.67 5.57 -13.20
C ILE A 304 0.42 4.17 -12.65
N ILE A 305 1.47 3.62 -12.02
CA ILE A 305 1.39 2.37 -11.25
C ILE A 305 0.87 2.73 -9.87
N ASN A 306 -0.32 2.23 -9.53
CA ASN A 306 -1.00 2.59 -8.30
C ASN A 306 -0.67 1.67 -7.12
N ALA A 307 -0.41 0.39 -7.40
CA ALA A 307 0.02 -0.55 -6.37
C ALA A 307 0.85 -1.70 -6.95
N ILE A 308 1.71 -2.24 -6.10
CA ILE A 308 2.55 -3.40 -6.37
C ILE A 308 2.41 -4.35 -5.19
N ILE A 309 2.31 -5.65 -5.48
CA ILE A 309 2.38 -6.72 -4.49
C ILE A 309 3.36 -7.79 -4.97
N TYR A 310 3.93 -8.55 -4.04
CA TYR A 310 4.92 -9.58 -4.33
C TYR A 310 4.53 -10.92 -3.72
N ASN A 311 4.66 -11.99 -4.49
CA ASN A 311 4.48 -13.36 -3.99
C ASN A 311 5.33 -14.36 -4.78
N SER A 312 6.14 -15.13 -4.08
CA SER A 312 6.86 -16.30 -4.62
C SER A 312 7.62 -16.01 -5.92
N GLY A 313 8.39 -14.92 -5.97
CA GLY A 313 9.19 -14.52 -7.14
C GLY A 313 8.41 -13.83 -8.25
N ASN A 314 7.12 -13.51 -8.02
CA ASN A 314 6.31 -12.75 -8.96
C ASN A 314 5.98 -11.36 -8.38
N ILE A 315 6.20 -10.34 -9.19
CA ILE A 315 5.71 -8.98 -8.95
C ILE A 315 4.38 -8.86 -9.67
N ILE A 316 3.37 -8.39 -8.98
CA ILE A 316 2.06 -8.09 -9.55
C ILE A 316 1.82 -6.60 -9.37
N SER A 317 1.63 -5.90 -10.47
CA SER A 317 1.41 -4.45 -10.49
C SER A 317 0.10 -4.09 -11.14
N CYS A 318 -0.55 -3.02 -10.66
CA CYS A 318 -1.75 -2.46 -11.26
C CYS A 318 -1.59 -0.98 -11.59
N SER A 319 -2.36 -0.51 -12.57
CA SER A 319 -2.20 0.82 -13.12
C SER A 319 -3.53 1.46 -13.58
N GLU A 320 -3.51 2.79 -13.72
CA GLU A 320 -4.55 3.57 -14.40
C GLU A 320 -4.71 3.19 -15.88
N ASP A 321 -3.76 2.46 -16.47
CA ASP A 321 -3.88 1.92 -17.83
C ASP A 321 -4.86 0.75 -17.94
N LYS A 322 -5.57 0.42 -16.87
CA LYS A 322 -6.56 -0.66 -16.74
C LYS A 322 -5.94 -2.05 -16.85
N LYS A 323 -4.66 -2.20 -16.58
CA LYS A 323 -3.96 -3.48 -16.69
C LYS A 323 -3.40 -3.90 -15.33
N ILE A 324 -3.44 -5.22 -15.10
CA ILE A 324 -2.61 -5.89 -14.10
C ILE A 324 -1.56 -6.67 -14.86
N LYS A 325 -0.31 -6.53 -14.46
CA LYS A 325 0.83 -7.25 -15.04
C LYS A 325 1.53 -8.10 -14.01
N ILE A 326 1.86 -9.33 -14.38
CA ILE A 326 2.63 -10.26 -13.58
C ILE A 326 4.02 -10.40 -14.18
N LEU A 327 5.03 -9.99 -13.43
CA LEU A 327 6.44 -10.05 -13.83
C LEU A 327 7.18 -11.07 -12.97
N LYS A 328 8.07 -11.84 -13.55
CA LYS A 328 8.95 -12.77 -12.84
C LYS A 328 10.30 -12.10 -12.56
N ILE A 329 10.78 -12.20 -11.32
CA ILE A 329 12.08 -11.60 -10.93
C ILE A 329 13.28 -12.40 -11.49
N LYS A 330 13.14 -13.68 -11.73
CA LYS A 330 14.25 -14.54 -12.20
C LYS A 330 14.59 -14.33 -13.66
#